data_b324fc7fb375b5da583a2384a20b4d77
#
_entry.id   b324fc7fb375b5da583a2384a20b4d77
#
_cell.length_a   1.000
_cell.length_b   1.000
_cell.length_c   1.000
_cell.angle_alpha   90.00
_cell.angle_beta   90.00
_cell.angle_gamma   90.00
#
_symmetry.space_group_name_H-M   'P 1'
#
loop_
_entity.id
_entity.type
_entity.pdbx_description
1 polymer ?
#
loop_
_entity_poly.entity_id
_entity_poly.type
_entity_poly.pdbx_seq_one_letter_code
_entity_poly.pdbx_strand_id
1 'polypeptide(L)'
;MKQRIYIDTSVVGGFYDIEFMDYTRPLFDKIKRGEIIVIYSNLLEKELQNAPEKVKEVIKTLPSENIEYIEINDESIDLAQKYVDENVVGKSSFEDCLHIALATLTRADIIVSWNFKHVVNVTRIRGYNSVNLKYGYPQIDIRSPRELIDYEDK
;
A
#
# COMPACT_ATOMS: atom_id res chain seq x y z
N MET A 1 -1.39 -17.71 -10.91
CA MET A 1 -1.61 -17.25 -9.53
C MET A 1 -2.03 -15.80 -9.53
N LYS A 2 -2.91 -15.44 -8.61
CA LYS A 2 -3.35 -14.06 -8.46
C LYS A 2 -2.26 -13.24 -7.80
N GLN A 3 -2.07 -12.00 -8.25
CA GLN A 3 -1.18 -11.07 -7.57
C GLN A 3 -1.76 -10.68 -6.22
N ARG A 4 -0.88 -10.51 -5.25
CA ARG A 4 -1.21 -10.04 -3.90
C ARG A 4 -0.72 -8.60 -3.79
N ILE A 5 -1.65 -7.67 -3.66
CA ILE A 5 -1.37 -6.24 -3.72
C ILE A 5 -1.74 -5.59 -2.39
N TYR A 6 -0.73 -5.00 -1.73
CA TYR A 6 -0.95 -4.23 -0.52
C TYR A 6 -1.39 -2.82 -0.90
N ILE A 7 -2.45 -2.32 -0.26
CA ILE A 7 -2.91 -0.95 -0.46
C ILE A 7 -2.69 -0.13 0.80
N ASP A 8 -2.22 1.11 0.63
CA ASP A 8 -2.18 2.06 1.73
C ASP A 8 -3.48 2.87 1.78
N THR A 9 -3.60 3.73 2.77
CA THR A 9 -4.82 4.50 3.01
C THR A 9 -5.14 5.47 1.88
N SER A 10 -4.11 6.00 1.20
CA SER A 10 -4.31 6.94 0.09
C SER A 10 -5.08 6.31 -1.08
N VAL A 11 -4.94 5.00 -1.28
CA VAL A 11 -5.66 4.29 -2.35
C VAL A 11 -7.15 4.25 -2.06
N VAL A 12 -7.53 4.01 -0.81
CA VAL A 12 -8.95 4.04 -0.42
C VAL A 12 -9.53 5.44 -0.61
N GLY A 13 -8.79 6.46 -0.17
CA GLY A 13 -9.20 7.86 -0.36
C GLY A 13 -9.31 8.27 -1.82
N GLY A 14 -8.49 7.67 -2.67
CA GLY A 14 -8.49 7.94 -4.11
C GLY A 14 -9.77 7.53 -4.82
N PHE A 15 -10.58 6.66 -4.22
CA PHE A 15 -11.83 6.19 -4.82
C PHE A 15 -12.81 7.35 -5.12
N TYR A 16 -12.82 8.38 -4.28
CA TYR A 16 -13.69 9.55 -4.44
C TYR A 16 -12.92 10.84 -4.78
N ASP A 17 -11.61 10.75 -4.96
CA ASP A 17 -10.79 11.91 -5.30
C ASP A 17 -10.85 12.15 -6.81
N ILE A 18 -11.23 13.36 -7.23
CA ILE A 18 -11.37 13.70 -8.65
C ILE A 18 -10.08 13.44 -9.42
N GLU A 19 -8.94 13.68 -8.81
CA GLU A 19 -7.64 13.47 -9.45
C GLU A 19 -7.34 11.99 -9.68
N PHE A 20 -7.75 11.12 -8.75
CA PHE A 20 -7.29 9.72 -8.73
C PHE A 20 -8.37 8.68 -9.01
N MET A 21 -9.64 9.07 -8.98
CA MET A 21 -10.72 8.08 -9.04
C MET A 21 -10.76 7.27 -10.33
N ASP A 22 -10.33 7.85 -11.45
CA ASP A 22 -10.37 7.16 -12.74
C ASP A 22 -9.43 5.96 -12.80
N TYR A 23 -8.42 5.91 -11.95
CA TYR A 23 -7.49 4.79 -11.86
C TYR A 23 -7.74 3.94 -10.60
N THR A 24 -8.29 4.53 -9.56
CA THR A 24 -8.56 3.82 -8.31
C THR A 24 -9.75 2.89 -8.44
N ARG A 25 -10.85 3.36 -9.02
CA ARG A 25 -12.06 2.55 -9.16
C ARG A 25 -11.86 1.29 -9.99
N PRO A 26 -11.16 1.33 -11.14
CA PRO A 26 -10.87 0.09 -11.87
C PRO A 26 -10.05 -0.91 -11.06
N LEU A 27 -9.14 -0.44 -10.22
CA LEU A 27 -8.38 -1.32 -9.33
C LEU A 27 -9.31 -2.07 -8.37
N PHE A 28 -10.24 -1.36 -7.73
CA PHE A 28 -11.20 -1.99 -6.84
C PHE A 28 -12.15 -2.93 -7.60
N ASP A 29 -12.49 -2.62 -8.84
CA ASP A 29 -13.29 -3.53 -9.68
C ASP A 29 -12.56 -4.85 -9.91
N LYS A 30 -11.24 -4.81 -10.15
CA LYS A 30 -10.43 -6.02 -10.29
C LYS A 30 -10.43 -6.86 -9.02
N ILE A 31 -10.36 -6.22 -7.87
CA ILE A 31 -10.45 -6.92 -6.58
C ILE A 31 -11.81 -7.60 -6.45
N LYS A 32 -12.89 -6.88 -6.77
CA LYS A 32 -14.25 -7.42 -6.68
C LYS A 32 -14.47 -8.61 -7.60
N ARG A 33 -13.85 -8.59 -8.78
CA ARG A 33 -13.94 -9.70 -9.73
C ARG A 33 -13.04 -10.88 -9.36
N GLY A 34 -12.24 -10.74 -8.30
CA GLY A 34 -11.34 -11.81 -7.87
C GLY A 34 -10.10 -11.96 -8.74
N GLU A 35 -9.74 -10.95 -9.52
CA GLU A 35 -8.54 -10.98 -10.36
C GLU A 35 -7.27 -10.77 -9.56
N ILE A 36 -7.35 -10.07 -8.44
CA ILE A 36 -6.25 -9.82 -7.52
C ILE A 36 -6.70 -10.00 -6.08
N ILE A 37 -5.75 -10.31 -5.21
CA ILE A 37 -5.95 -10.35 -3.76
C ILE A 37 -5.47 -9.01 -3.19
N VAL A 38 -6.31 -8.34 -2.43
CA VAL A 38 -5.91 -7.11 -1.74
C VAL A 38 -5.46 -7.44 -0.33
N ILE A 39 -4.36 -6.81 0.08
CA ILE A 39 -3.85 -6.90 1.45
C ILE A 39 -3.99 -5.53 2.08
N TYR A 40 -4.57 -5.46 3.27
CA TYR A 40 -4.53 -4.24 4.05
C TYR A 40 -4.34 -4.56 5.53
N SER A 41 -4.05 -3.52 6.30
CA SER A 41 -3.65 -3.68 7.70
C SER A 41 -4.57 -2.92 8.64
N ASN A 42 -4.43 -3.21 9.94
CA ASN A 42 -5.11 -2.42 10.97
C ASN A 42 -4.64 -0.96 11.00
N LEU A 43 -3.46 -0.67 10.43
CA LEU A 43 -3.02 0.73 10.25
C LEU A 43 -3.99 1.48 9.33
N LEU A 44 -4.40 0.85 8.22
CA LEU A 44 -5.38 1.43 7.30
C LEU A 44 -6.69 1.71 8.03
N GLU A 45 -7.17 0.77 8.82
CA GLU A 45 -8.41 0.95 9.59
C GLU A 45 -8.30 2.14 10.56
N LYS A 46 -7.16 2.25 11.24
CA LYS A 46 -6.91 3.35 12.17
C LYS A 46 -6.88 4.69 11.45
N GLU A 47 -6.22 4.76 10.31
CA GLU A 47 -6.13 5.99 9.53
C GLU A 47 -7.48 6.40 8.93
N LEU A 48 -8.38 5.45 8.68
CA LEU A 48 -9.71 5.71 8.15
C LEU A 48 -10.74 6.10 9.22
N GLN A 49 -10.41 6.04 10.51
CA GLN A 49 -11.39 6.32 11.58
C GLN A 49 -12.09 7.66 11.43
N ASN A 50 -11.39 8.68 10.97
CA ASN A 50 -11.94 10.02 10.80
C ASN A 50 -12.30 10.35 9.35
N ALA A 51 -12.27 9.37 8.47
CA ALA A 51 -12.64 9.57 7.08
C ALA A 51 -14.17 9.63 6.92
N PRO A 52 -14.68 10.25 5.83
CA PRO A 52 -16.11 10.19 5.55
C PRO A 52 -16.61 8.75 5.44
N GLU A 53 -17.87 8.53 5.82
CA GLU A 53 -18.48 7.20 5.79
C GLU A 53 -18.39 6.54 4.41
N LYS A 54 -18.60 7.30 3.33
CA LYS A 54 -18.53 6.76 1.97
C LYS A 54 -17.14 6.18 1.67
N VAL A 55 -16.07 6.76 2.22
CA VAL A 55 -14.70 6.26 2.05
C VAL A 55 -14.52 4.96 2.81
N LYS A 56 -15.00 4.90 4.05
CA LYS A 56 -14.94 3.68 4.87
C LYS A 56 -15.69 2.52 4.21
N GLU A 57 -16.80 2.81 3.53
CA GLU A 57 -17.62 1.79 2.87
C GLU A 57 -16.89 1.11 1.71
N VAL A 58 -15.89 1.76 1.11
CA VAL A 58 -15.14 1.18 -0.01
C VAL A 58 -14.58 -0.20 0.35
N ILE A 59 -13.94 -0.29 1.52
CA ILE A 59 -13.36 -1.58 1.99
C ILE A 59 -14.46 -2.60 2.29
N LYS A 60 -15.57 -2.15 2.86
CA LYS A 60 -16.68 -3.04 3.25
C LYS A 60 -17.36 -3.70 2.06
N THR A 61 -17.24 -3.13 0.86
CA THR A 61 -17.84 -3.70 -0.34
C THR A 61 -17.02 -4.83 -0.95
N LEU A 62 -15.81 -5.06 -0.45
CA LEU A 62 -14.92 -6.07 -1.02
C LEU A 62 -15.27 -7.46 -0.52
N PRO A 63 -15.29 -8.49 -1.41
CA PRO A 63 -15.53 -9.87 -0.99
C PRO A 63 -14.41 -10.36 -0.06
N SER A 64 -14.80 -11.00 1.05
CA SER A 64 -13.84 -11.47 2.05
C SER A 64 -12.84 -12.48 1.51
N GLU A 65 -13.22 -13.27 0.51
CA GLU A 65 -12.33 -14.26 -0.11
C GLU A 65 -11.21 -13.62 -0.93
N ASN A 66 -11.32 -12.33 -1.23
CA ASN A 66 -10.31 -11.60 -1.99
C ASN A 66 -9.46 -10.67 -1.11
N ILE A 67 -9.55 -10.83 0.21
CA ILE A 67 -8.88 -9.98 1.18
C ILE A 67 -7.92 -10.80 2.03
N GLU A 68 -6.71 -10.27 2.24
CA GLU A 68 -5.80 -10.70 3.31
C GLU A 68 -5.66 -9.53 4.27
N TYR A 69 -5.77 -9.81 5.56
CA TYR A 69 -5.66 -8.80 6.61
C TYR A 69 -4.41 -9.08 7.44
N ILE A 70 -3.60 -8.05 7.69
CA ILE A 70 -2.41 -8.17 8.54
C ILE A 70 -2.43 -7.11 9.63
N GLU A 71 -1.77 -7.42 10.74
CA GLU A 71 -1.69 -6.50 11.88
C GLU A 71 -0.27 -5.99 12.08
N ILE A 72 -0.18 -4.75 12.56
CA ILE A 72 1.09 -4.16 12.99
C ILE A 72 1.66 -5.07 14.08
N ASN A 73 2.96 -5.35 13.99
CA ASN A 73 3.69 -6.13 14.99
C ASN A 73 5.04 -5.49 15.25
N ASP A 74 5.78 -6.04 16.21
CA ASP A 74 7.08 -5.49 16.62
C ASP A 74 8.08 -5.47 15.46
N GLU A 75 8.05 -6.50 14.61
CA GLU A 75 8.96 -6.57 13.46
C GLU A 75 8.65 -5.47 12.43
N SER A 76 7.37 -5.19 12.20
CA SER A 76 6.99 -4.13 11.26
C SER A 76 7.39 -2.75 11.79
N ILE A 77 7.23 -2.51 13.08
CA ILE A 77 7.66 -1.27 13.72
C ILE A 77 9.17 -1.11 13.63
N ASP A 78 9.90 -2.18 13.90
CA ASP A 78 11.36 -2.18 13.83
C ASP A 78 11.88 -1.88 12.42
N LEU A 79 11.31 -2.51 11.42
CA LEU A 79 11.70 -2.26 10.02
C LEU A 79 11.35 -0.82 9.61
N ALA A 80 10.17 -0.34 9.99
CA ALA A 80 9.77 1.05 9.71
C ALA A 80 10.76 2.04 10.34
N GLN A 81 11.20 1.76 11.56
CA GLN A 81 12.19 2.60 12.24
C GLN A 81 13.54 2.59 11.51
N LYS A 82 13.93 1.46 10.93
CA LYS A 82 15.16 1.37 10.14
C LYS A 82 15.10 2.27 8.91
N TYR A 83 13.96 2.35 8.24
CA TYR A 83 13.81 3.27 7.11
C TYR A 83 14.03 4.72 7.53
N VAL A 84 13.48 5.10 8.69
CA VAL A 84 13.67 6.45 9.22
C VAL A 84 15.13 6.68 9.63
N ASP A 85 15.71 5.75 10.36
CA ASP A 85 17.09 5.87 10.86
C ASP A 85 18.12 5.95 9.73
N GLU A 86 17.85 5.31 8.59
CA GLU A 86 18.73 5.38 7.43
C GLU A 86 18.33 6.50 6.46
N ASN A 87 17.49 7.40 6.91
CA ASN A 87 17.13 8.64 6.20
C ASN A 87 16.47 8.41 4.85
N VAL A 88 15.72 7.33 4.67
CA VAL A 88 14.90 7.14 3.46
C VAL A 88 13.84 8.23 3.42
N VAL A 89 13.20 8.50 4.57
CA VAL A 89 12.25 9.60 4.79
C VAL A 89 12.43 10.15 6.18
N GLY A 90 11.82 11.30 6.48
CA GLY A 90 11.88 11.91 7.80
C GLY A 90 10.94 11.23 8.80
N LYS A 91 11.12 11.59 10.09
CA LYS A 91 10.33 11.02 11.19
C LYS A 91 8.82 11.22 11.03
N SER A 92 8.41 12.32 10.41
CA SER A 92 6.98 12.62 10.18
C SER A 92 6.32 11.63 9.22
N SER A 93 7.10 10.85 8.51
CA SER A 93 6.62 9.85 7.55
C SER A 93 6.69 8.42 8.09
N PHE A 94 6.75 8.25 9.40
CA PHE A 94 6.85 6.93 10.03
C PHE A 94 5.70 6.00 9.61
N GLU A 95 4.49 6.53 9.51
CA GLU A 95 3.33 5.72 9.13
C GLU A 95 3.43 5.23 7.68
N ASP A 96 3.98 6.05 6.77
CA ASP A 96 4.27 5.61 5.40
C ASP A 96 5.28 4.46 5.42
N CYS A 97 6.32 4.58 6.25
CA CYS A 97 7.31 3.53 6.44
C CYS A 97 6.68 2.25 6.97
N LEU A 98 5.71 2.38 7.85
CA LEU A 98 5.02 1.23 8.43
C LEU A 98 4.21 0.48 7.39
N HIS A 99 3.56 1.18 6.46
CA HIS A 99 2.89 0.52 5.32
C HIS A 99 3.90 -0.25 4.46
N ILE A 100 5.05 0.35 4.16
CA ILE A 100 6.09 -0.32 3.37
C ILE A 100 6.60 -1.56 4.11
N ALA A 101 6.83 -1.45 5.42
CA ALA A 101 7.30 -2.57 6.23
C ALA A 101 6.29 -3.71 6.25
N LEU A 102 5.01 -3.39 6.44
CA LEU A 102 3.95 -4.40 6.44
C LEU A 102 3.84 -5.12 5.10
N ALA A 103 3.91 -4.38 4.00
CA ALA A 103 3.91 -4.96 2.66
C ALA A 103 5.11 -5.88 2.45
N THR A 104 6.28 -5.45 2.92
CA THR A 104 7.52 -6.25 2.82
C THR A 104 7.40 -7.55 3.61
N LEU A 105 6.95 -7.47 4.86
CA LEU A 105 6.89 -8.64 5.74
C LEU A 105 5.85 -9.66 5.28
N THR A 106 4.75 -9.22 4.70
CA THR A 106 3.75 -10.14 4.15
C THR A 106 4.12 -10.66 2.77
N ARG A 107 5.24 -10.20 2.22
CA ARG A 107 5.73 -10.57 0.89
C ARG A 107 4.72 -10.28 -0.20
N ALA A 108 4.08 -9.12 -0.12
CA ALA A 108 3.19 -8.65 -1.17
C ALA A 108 3.94 -8.57 -2.50
N ASP A 109 3.26 -8.84 -3.59
CA ASP A 109 3.87 -8.69 -4.92
C ASP A 109 4.10 -7.21 -5.22
N ILE A 110 3.16 -6.36 -4.85
CA ILE A 110 3.22 -4.92 -5.09
C ILE A 110 2.58 -4.19 -3.90
N ILE A 111 3.11 -3.04 -3.53
CA ILE A 111 2.36 -2.06 -2.73
C ILE A 111 1.96 -0.91 -3.65
N VAL A 112 0.68 -0.52 -3.62
CA VAL A 112 0.18 0.63 -4.37
C VAL A 112 -0.13 1.78 -3.44
N SER A 113 0.17 2.99 -3.92
CA SER A 113 -0.03 4.22 -3.16
C SER A 113 -0.20 5.40 -4.11
N TRP A 114 -0.92 6.42 -3.66
CA TRP A 114 -0.99 7.71 -4.35
C TRP A 114 -0.03 8.74 -3.76
N ASN A 115 0.76 8.35 -2.76
CA ASN A 115 1.71 9.27 -2.12
C ASN A 115 3.00 9.34 -2.94
N PHE A 116 3.07 10.30 -3.86
CA PHE A 116 4.25 10.50 -4.71
C PHE A 116 5.41 11.19 -4.00
N LYS A 117 5.18 11.74 -2.82
CA LYS A 117 6.23 12.43 -2.08
C LYS A 117 7.08 11.45 -1.27
N HIS A 118 6.45 10.52 -0.56
CA HIS A 118 7.14 9.67 0.40
C HIS A 118 7.17 8.20 0.03
N VAL A 119 6.39 7.77 -0.95
CA VAL A 119 6.25 6.35 -1.29
C VAL A 119 6.61 6.08 -2.74
N VAL A 120 5.83 6.63 -3.68
CA VAL A 120 5.96 6.30 -5.11
C VAL A 120 6.85 7.32 -5.81
N ASN A 121 8.15 7.26 -5.56
CA ASN A 121 9.13 8.00 -6.33
C ASN A 121 10.45 7.25 -6.31
N VAL A 122 11.26 7.46 -7.34
CA VAL A 122 12.48 6.68 -7.58
C VAL A 122 13.42 6.70 -6.37
N THR A 123 13.65 7.86 -5.78
CA THR A 123 14.57 7.99 -4.66
C THR A 123 14.10 7.22 -3.44
N ARG A 124 12.81 7.34 -3.09
CA ARG A 124 12.27 6.64 -1.94
C ARG A 124 12.21 5.14 -2.17
N ILE A 125 11.79 4.72 -3.36
CA ILE A 125 11.74 3.28 -3.72
C ILE A 125 13.12 2.65 -3.58
N ARG A 126 14.15 3.28 -4.10
CA ARG A 126 15.52 2.78 -3.97
C ARG A 126 15.95 2.73 -2.51
N GLY A 127 15.59 3.73 -1.74
CA GLY A 127 15.91 3.79 -0.31
C GLY A 127 15.27 2.65 0.48
N TYR A 128 13.97 2.43 0.30
CA TYR A 128 13.26 1.34 0.97
C TYR A 128 13.89 -0.01 0.63
N ASN A 129 14.14 -0.25 -0.65
CA ASN A 129 14.69 -1.54 -1.10
C ASN A 129 16.15 -1.72 -0.70
N SER A 130 16.93 -0.65 -0.60
CA SER A 130 18.29 -0.71 -0.08
C SER A 130 18.29 -1.17 1.38
N VAL A 131 17.41 -0.62 2.20
CA VAL A 131 17.27 -1.02 3.60
C VAL A 131 16.77 -2.47 3.69
N ASN A 132 15.78 -2.84 2.89
CA ASN A 132 15.29 -4.22 2.87
C ASN A 132 16.41 -5.20 2.59
N LEU A 133 17.21 -4.94 1.56
CA LEU A 133 18.31 -5.80 1.19
C LEU A 133 19.36 -5.89 2.32
N LYS A 134 19.68 -4.76 2.94
CA LYS A 134 20.67 -4.69 4.02
C LYS A 134 20.30 -5.58 5.21
N TYR A 135 19.00 -5.65 5.53
CA TYR A 135 18.52 -6.38 6.70
C TYR A 135 17.92 -7.75 6.36
N GLY A 136 18.14 -8.24 5.14
CA GLY A 136 17.73 -9.59 4.75
C GLY A 136 16.26 -9.75 4.37
N TYR A 137 15.59 -8.65 4.03
CA TYR A 137 14.22 -8.68 3.56
C TYR A 137 14.15 -8.68 2.04
N PRO A 138 13.07 -9.19 1.45
CA PRO A 138 12.90 -9.13 0.00
C PRO A 138 12.68 -7.69 -0.47
N GLN A 139 12.97 -7.46 -1.73
CA GLN A 139 12.60 -6.19 -2.37
C GLN A 139 11.09 -6.13 -2.54
N ILE A 140 10.55 -4.92 -2.47
CA ILE A 140 9.12 -4.67 -2.69
C ILE A 140 8.93 -3.78 -3.91
N ASP A 141 8.03 -4.16 -4.80
CA ASP A 141 7.66 -3.35 -5.96
C ASP A 141 6.65 -2.31 -5.51
N ILE A 142 6.92 -1.05 -5.80
CA ILE A 142 6.11 0.09 -5.34
C ILE A 142 5.57 0.82 -6.56
N ARG A 143 4.25 0.91 -6.69
CA ARG A 143 3.57 1.47 -7.85
C ARG A 143 2.40 2.35 -7.45
N SER A 144 1.94 3.19 -8.39
CA SER A 144 0.65 3.87 -8.25
C SER A 144 -0.43 3.01 -8.90
N PRO A 145 -1.70 3.21 -8.52
CA PRO A 145 -2.81 2.53 -9.22
C PRO A 145 -2.82 2.80 -10.73
N ARG A 146 -2.40 3.98 -11.14
CA ARG A 146 -2.33 4.32 -12.56
C ARG A 146 -1.43 3.37 -13.34
N GLU A 147 -0.27 3.04 -12.79
CA GLU A 147 0.68 2.15 -13.45
C GLU A 147 0.09 0.76 -13.68
N LEU A 148 -0.72 0.28 -12.73
CA LEU A 148 -1.35 -1.03 -12.84
C LEU A 148 -2.44 -1.06 -13.91
N ILE A 149 -3.20 0.01 -14.03
CA ILE A 149 -4.33 0.08 -14.97
C ILE A 149 -3.86 0.37 -16.39
N ASP A 150 -3.00 1.37 -16.58
CA ASP A 150 -2.48 1.74 -17.90
C ASP A 150 -1.73 0.58 -18.54
N TYR A 151 -1.04 -0.22 -17.74
CA TYR A 151 -0.25 -1.34 -18.23
C TYR A 151 -1.12 -2.42 -18.87
N GLU A 152 -2.33 -2.61 -18.38
CA GLU A 152 -3.23 -3.65 -18.89
C GLU A 152 -4.07 -3.20 -20.08
N ASP A 153 -4.20 -1.92 -20.30
CA ASP A 153 -4.97 -1.35 -21.41
C ASP A 153 -4.22 -1.47 -22.74
N LYS A 154 -3.09 -2.10 -22.74
CA LYS A 154 -2.32 -2.41 -23.94
C LYS A 154 -2.56 -3.85 -24.36
#